data_884ce6330a386ca952bcd6ad77bfc830
#
_entry.id   884ce6330a386ca952bcd6ad77bfc830
#
_cell.length_a   1.000
_cell.length_b   1.000
_cell.length_c   1.000
_cell.angle_alpha   90.00
_cell.angle_beta   90.00
_cell.angle_gamma   90.00
#
_symmetry.space_group_name_H-M   'P 1'
#
loop_
_entity.id
_entity.type
_entity.pdbx_description
1 polymer ?
#
loop_
_entity_poly.entity_id
_entity_poly.type
_entity_poly.pdbx_seq_one_letter_code
_entity_poly.pdbx_strand_id
1 'polypeptide(L)'
;MPNIPMGPPAVELLRTGQRARRERIVRAGLHKIASEDYDKIKISDVAVDAGVAIGTLYRYFSSKEHLFAAVFKEWQDSLGRQIHLSALRGDTNAERLLDLLMRMVRAFQAQPQFYKLLLVLQTTTDPYAAEIYDYLDGGFRALVETALDSVSEKDRAAISRVIGGVLDQNMRGWVMNRLTITQARENITDAVRLIFEFESTPAAARAGAAGD
;
A
#
# COMPACT_ATOMS: atom_id res chain seq x y z
N MET A 1 -21.37 35.64 4.43
CA MET A 1 -21.11 34.27 4.00
C MET A 1 -19.83 33.83 4.68
N PRO A 2 -19.82 32.80 5.54
CA PRO A 2 -18.57 32.29 6.12
C PRO A 2 -17.74 31.74 4.97
N ASN A 3 -16.49 32.18 4.90
CA ASN A 3 -15.47 31.69 3.98
C ASN A 3 -15.15 30.25 4.41
N ILE A 4 -15.80 29.25 3.79
CA ILE A 4 -15.43 27.85 3.98
C ILE A 4 -14.02 27.75 3.44
N PRO A 5 -13.01 27.37 4.23
CA PRO A 5 -11.67 27.18 3.70
C PRO A 5 -11.79 26.10 2.62
N MET A 6 -11.57 26.48 1.38
CA MET A 6 -11.46 25.51 0.29
C MET A 6 -10.30 24.59 0.65
N GLY A 7 -10.58 23.28 0.74
CA GLY A 7 -9.55 22.27 0.98
C GLY A 7 -8.41 22.35 -0.03
N PRO A 8 -7.36 21.54 0.13
CA PRO A 8 -6.27 21.47 -0.82
C PRO A 8 -6.79 21.28 -2.24
N PRO A 9 -6.23 21.98 -3.26
CA PRO A 9 -6.68 21.85 -4.63
C PRO A 9 -6.40 20.44 -5.15
N ALA A 10 -7.32 19.88 -5.92
CA ALA A 10 -7.12 18.61 -6.62
C ALA A 10 -5.88 18.69 -7.52
N VAL A 11 -5.10 17.62 -7.58
CA VAL A 11 -3.80 17.59 -8.28
C VAL A 11 -3.95 17.93 -9.77
N GLU A 12 -5.05 17.51 -10.38
CA GLU A 12 -5.38 17.71 -11.79
C GLU A 12 -5.58 19.18 -12.13
N LEU A 13 -6.04 19.99 -11.18
CA LEU A 13 -6.30 21.42 -11.34
C LEU A 13 -5.07 22.30 -11.13
N LEU A 14 -3.93 21.72 -10.70
CA LEU A 14 -2.70 22.46 -10.45
C LEU A 14 -2.05 22.90 -11.77
N ARG A 15 -1.63 24.18 -11.82
CA ARG A 15 -0.76 24.69 -12.90
C ARG A 15 0.62 24.06 -12.80
N THR A 16 1.37 24.02 -13.89
CA THR A 16 2.70 23.39 -13.98
C THR A 16 3.63 23.76 -12.82
N GLY A 17 3.77 25.04 -12.49
CA GLY A 17 4.63 25.48 -11.39
C GLY A 17 4.13 25.06 -9.99
N GLN A 18 2.80 24.94 -9.83
CA GLN A 18 2.20 24.46 -8.58
C GLN A 18 2.42 22.94 -8.43
N ARG A 19 2.25 22.18 -9.52
CA ARG A 19 2.52 20.74 -9.57
C ARG A 19 3.98 20.45 -9.22
N ALA A 20 4.93 21.14 -9.87
CA ALA A 20 6.35 20.99 -9.58
C ALA A 20 6.70 21.31 -8.10
N ARG A 21 6.02 22.30 -7.50
CA ARG A 21 6.20 22.62 -6.07
C ARG A 21 5.62 21.53 -5.17
N ARG A 22 4.43 21.01 -5.47
CA ARG A 22 3.83 19.88 -4.76
C ARG A 22 4.72 18.64 -4.80
N GLU A 23 5.27 18.32 -5.97
CA GLU A 23 6.21 17.21 -6.16
C GLU A 23 7.50 17.36 -5.35
N ARG A 24 8.05 18.59 -5.25
CA ARG A 24 9.21 18.85 -4.38
C ARG A 24 8.88 18.58 -2.90
N ILE A 25 7.69 18.96 -2.44
CA ILE A 25 7.26 18.70 -1.06
C ILE A 25 7.13 17.19 -0.82
N VAL A 26 6.50 16.45 -1.73
CA VAL A 26 6.37 14.97 -1.64
C VAL A 26 7.75 14.32 -1.62
N ARG A 27 8.67 14.77 -2.47
CA ARG A 27 10.04 14.26 -2.54
C ARG A 27 10.82 14.50 -1.25
N ALA A 28 10.68 15.69 -0.64
CA ALA A 28 11.27 15.99 0.67
C ALA A 28 10.68 15.06 1.76
N GLY A 29 9.36 14.84 1.76
CA GLY A 29 8.72 13.87 2.64
C GLY A 29 9.23 12.44 2.45
N LEU A 30 9.46 12.02 1.19
CA LEU A 30 10.01 10.71 0.86
C LEU A 30 11.42 10.53 1.44
N HIS A 31 12.27 11.55 1.34
CA HIS A 31 13.61 11.53 1.95
C HIS A 31 13.54 11.43 3.48
N LYS A 32 12.64 12.17 4.10
CA LYS A 32 12.47 12.15 5.56
C LYS A 32 12.04 10.77 6.06
N ILE A 33 10.99 10.18 5.49
CA ILE A 33 10.47 8.87 5.93
C ILE A 33 11.47 7.74 5.66
N ALA A 34 12.36 7.88 4.70
CA ALA A 34 13.39 6.88 4.44
C ALA A 34 14.45 6.80 5.56
N SER A 35 14.65 7.88 6.32
CA SER A 35 15.68 7.99 7.36
C SER A 35 15.16 8.14 8.78
N GLU A 36 13.88 8.50 8.95
CA GLU A 36 13.28 8.82 10.24
C GLU A 36 11.94 8.10 10.44
N ASP A 37 11.61 7.77 11.70
CA ASP A 37 10.27 7.29 12.05
C ASP A 37 9.23 8.43 11.85
N TYR A 38 8.04 8.07 11.33
CA TYR A 38 6.96 9.00 11.04
C TYR A 38 6.67 9.97 12.19
N ASP A 39 6.61 9.48 13.43
CA ASP A 39 6.27 10.30 14.59
C ASP A 39 7.30 11.41 14.88
N LYS A 40 8.56 11.19 14.54
CA LYS A 40 9.65 12.14 14.73
C LYS A 40 9.70 13.23 13.67
N ILE A 41 9.14 12.99 12.48
CA ILE A 41 9.17 13.93 11.37
C ILE A 41 8.28 15.13 11.68
N LYS A 42 8.85 16.34 11.61
CA LYS A 42 8.12 17.61 11.70
C LYS A 42 7.80 18.14 10.30
N ILE A 43 6.58 18.63 10.11
CA ILE A 43 6.16 19.25 8.84
C ILE A 43 7.01 20.47 8.48
N SER A 44 7.47 21.23 9.50
CA SER A 44 8.40 22.35 9.32
C SER A 44 9.69 21.95 8.60
N ASP A 45 10.23 20.79 8.97
CA ASP A 45 11.50 20.30 8.42
C ASP A 45 11.31 19.85 6.97
N VAL A 46 10.17 19.23 6.65
CA VAL A 46 9.81 18.91 5.27
C VAL A 46 9.65 20.18 4.42
N ALA A 47 9.06 21.24 4.98
CA ALA A 47 8.90 22.51 4.26
C ALA A 47 10.27 23.17 3.97
N VAL A 48 11.19 23.13 4.95
CA VAL A 48 12.59 23.63 4.78
C VAL A 48 13.30 22.83 3.68
N ASP A 49 13.26 21.49 3.73
CA ASP A 49 13.92 20.63 2.75
C ASP A 49 13.33 20.81 1.34
N ALA A 50 12.02 21.08 1.24
CA ALA A 50 11.35 21.38 -0.02
C ALA A 50 11.60 22.80 -0.56
N GLY A 51 12.24 23.68 0.21
CA GLY A 51 12.45 25.09 -0.12
C GLY A 51 11.15 25.89 -0.24
N VAL A 52 10.20 25.66 0.69
CA VAL A 52 8.92 26.37 0.73
C VAL A 52 8.59 26.87 2.15
N ALA A 53 7.82 27.97 2.23
CA ALA A 53 7.25 28.37 3.51
C ALA A 53 6.22 27.33 4.00
N ILE A 54 6.13 27.11 5.31
CA ILE A 54 5.19 26.15 5.92
C ILE A 54 3.74 26.43 5.53
N GLY A 55 3.32 27.69 5.43
CA GLY A 55 1.98 28.05 4.94
C GLY A 55 1.75 27.66 3.46
N THR A 56 2.81 27.62 2.65
CA THR A 56 2.73 27.10 1.28
C THR A 56 2.50 25.59 1.28
N LEU A 57 3.14 24.84 2.17
CA LEU A 57 2.94 23.40 2.31
C LEU A 57 1.48 23.11 2.68
N TYR A 58 0.91 23.81 3.68
CA TYR A 58 -0.48 23.63 4.08
C TYR A 58 -1.54 24.03 3.02
N ARG A 59 -1.16 24.78 1.99
CA ARG A 59 -2.02 25.02 0.82
C ARG A 59 -2.17 23.78 -0.07
N TYR A 60 -1.22 22.85 -0.03
CA TYR A 60 -1.24 21.60 -0.82
C TYR A 60 -1.69 20.38 -0.01
N PHE A 61 -1.48 20.40 1.31
CA PHE A 61 -1.77 19.27 2.18
C PHE A 61 -2.47 19.76 3.45
N SER A 62 -3.66 19.23 3.73
CA SER A 62 -4.50 19.59 4.88
C SER A 62 -3.85 19.22 6.22
N SER A 63 -3.05 18.15 6.24
CA SER A 63 -2.44 17.58 7.44
C SER A 63 -1.11 16.90 7.12
N LYS A 64 -0.44 16.41 8.16
CA LYS A 64 0.73 15.54 8.04
C LYS A 64 0.35 14.21 7.38
N GLU A 65 -0.80 13.66 7.75
CA GLU A 65 -1.36 12.43 7.19
C GLU A 65 -1.60 12.56 5.70
N HIS A 66 -2.20 13.66 5.24
CA HIS A 66 -2.43 13.91 3.81
C HIS A 66 -1.12 14.00 3.03
N LEU A 67 -0.11 14.71 3.55
CA LEU A 67 1.21 14.75 2.91
C LEU A 67 1.81 13.35 2.81
N PHE A 68 1.80 12.60 3.92
CA PHE A 68 2.44 11.29 3.95
C PHE A 68 1.64 10.20 3.24
N ALA A 69 0.31 10.36 3.05
CA ALA A 69 -0.45 9.55 2.10
C ALA A 69 0.04 9.75 0.67
N ALA A 70 0.29 11.00 0.26
CA ALA A 70 0.86 11.29 -1.06
C ALA A 70 2.31 10.78 -1.20
N VAL A 71 3.11 10.81 -0.13
CA VAL A 71 4.46 10.22 -0.09
C VAL A 71 4.39 8.69 -0.25
N PHE A 72 3.47 8.03 0.45
CA PHE A 72 3.27 6.59 0.34
C PHE A 72 2.82 6.21 -1.07
N LYS A 73 1.91 6.99 -1.67
CA LYS A 73 1.47 6.79 -3.06
C LYS A 73 2.66 6.85 -4.04
N GLU A 74 3.53 7.84 -3.94
CA GLU A 74 4.72 7.96 -4.80
C GLU A 74 5.66 6.74 -4.66
N TRP A 75 5.87 6.28 -3.43
CA TRP A 75 6.65 5.07 -3.17
C TRP A 75 5.99 3.83 -3.77
N GLN A 76 4.68 3.66 -3.57
CA GLN A 76 3.92 2.51 -4.10
C GLN A 76 3.88 2.54 -5.64
N ASP A 77 3.68 3.69 -6.27
CA ASP A 77 3.70 3.84 -7.73
C ASP A 77 5.08 3.44 -8.29
N SER A 78 6.16 3.78 -7.59
CA SER A 78 7.52 3.36 -7.97
C SER A 78 7.68 1.84 -7.86
N LEU A 79 7.21 1.24 -6.77
CA LEU A 79 7.23 -0.21 -6.57
C LEU A 79 6.38 -0.94 -7.62
N GLY A 80 5.17 -0.44 -7.89
CA GLY A 80 4.28 -0.98 -8.91
C GLY A 80 4.91 -0.99 -10.30
N ARG A 81 5.56 0.10 -10.69
CA ARG A 81 6.32 0.15 -11.96
C ARG A 81 7.41 -0.91 -12.02
N GLN A 82 8.16 -1.12 -10.95
CA GLN A 82 9.20 -2.16 -10.90
C GLN A 82 8.62 -3.57 -11.00
N ILE A 83 7.47 -3.82 -10.37
CA ILE A 83 6.77 -5.11 -10.45
C ILE A 83 6.25 -5.34 -11.88
N HIS A 84 5.61 -4.34 -12.49
CA HIS A 84 5.09 -4.47 -13.87
C HIS A 84 6.19 -4.62 -14.93
N LEU A 85 7.35 -4.01 -14.74
CA LEU A 85 8.48 -4.12 -15.67
C LEU A 85 9.18 -5.48 -15.60
N SER A 86 9.01 -6.22 -14.53
CA SER A 86 9.55 -7.57 -14.36
C SER A 86 8.40 -8.58 -14.35
N ALA A 87 8.35 -9.49 -15.33
CA ALA A 87 7.35 -10.55 -15.34
C ALA A 87 7.31 -11.29 -14.00
N LEU A 88 6.10 -11.59 -13.51
CA LEU A 88 5.93 -12.45 -12.35
C LEU A 88 6.44 -13.85 -12.69
N ARG A 89 7.12 -14.48 -11.74
CA ARG A 89 7.69 -15.81 -11.91
C ARG A 89 6.69 -16.86 -11.49
N GLY A 90 6.63 -17.94 -12.26
CA GLY A 90 5.82 -19.11 -12.01
C GLY A 90 4.87 -19.43 -13.16
N ASP A 91 4.59 -20.71 -13.30
CA ASP A 91 3.73 -21.26 -14.36
C ASP A 91 2.26 -21.32 -13.91
N THR A 92 2.03 -21.32 -12.59
CA THR A 92 0.69 -21.38 -11.98
C THR A 92 0.30 -20.02 -11.34
N ASN A 93 -1.01 -19.81 -11.14
CA ASN A 93 -1.52 -18.65 -10.42
C ASN A 93 -0.95 -18.57 -8.99
N ALA A 94 -0.83 -19.70 -8.31
CA ALA A 94 -0.25 -19.77 -6.96
C ALA A 94 1.19 -19.27 -6.92
N GLU A 95 2.03 -19.72 -7.86
CA GLU A 95 3.43 -19.32 -7.94
C GLU A 95 3.58 -17.83 -8.28
N ARG A 96 2.81 -17.31 -9.25
CA ARG A 96 2.81 -15.90 -9.62
C ARG A 96 2.33 -15.02 -8.46
N LEU A 97 1.26 -15.41 -7.78
CA LEU A 97 0.78 -14.70 -6.60
C LEU A 97 1.83 -14.70 -5.49
N LEU A 98 2.47 -15.83 -5.23
CA LEU A 98 3.53 -15.92 -4.22
C LEU A 98 4.73 -15.04 -4.58
N ASP A 99 5.19 -15.04 -5.84
CA ASP A 99 6.28 -14.16 -6.28
C ASP A 99 5.92 -12.67 -6.09
N LEU A 100 4.67 -12.26 -6.43
CA LEU A 100 4.18 -10.91 -6.19
C LEU A 100 4.24 -10.54 -4.70
N LEU A 101 3.67 -11.38 -3.84
CA LEU A 101 3.63 -11.13 -2.39
C LEU A 101 5.03 -11.07 -1.78
N MET A 102 5.94 -11.95 -2.21
CA MET A 102 7.33 -11.95 -1.75
C MET A 102 8.11 -10.72 -2.24
N ARG A 103 7.78 -10.13 -3.39
CA ARG A 103 8.33 -8.84 -3.82
C ARG A 103 7.86 -7.71 -2.92
N MET A 104 6.57 -7.69 -2.54
CA MET A 104 6.02 -6.70 -1.60
C MET A 104 6.64 -6.83 -0.21
N VAL A 105 6.76 -8.07 0.31
CA VAL A 105 7.44 -8.34 1.59
C VAL A 105 8.87 -7.82 1.57
N ARG A 106 9.63 -8.07 0.49
CA ARG A 106 11.01 -7.56 0.34
C ARG A 106 11.06 -6.03 0.30
N ALA A 107 10.11 -5.38 -0.37
CA ALA A 107 10.06 -3.92 -0.44
C ALA A 107 9.84 -3.31 0.96
N PHE A 108 8.88 -3.83 1.72
CA PHE A 108 8.65 -3.39 3.10
C PHE A 108 9.81 -3.76 4.02
N GLN A 109 10.45 -4.91 3.82
CA GLN A 109 11.63 -5.31 4.60
C GLN A 109 12.82 -4.36 4.37
N ALA A 110 13.01 -3.89 3.14
CA ALA A 110 14.04 -2.91 2.82
C ALA A 110 13.73 -1.52 3.41
N GLN A 111 12.45 -1.18 3.57
CA GLN A 111 12.00 0.12 4.06
C GLN A 111 10.82 -0.04 5.04
N PRO A 112 11.03 -0.56 6.25
CA PRO A 112 9.95 -0.87 7.20
C PRO A 112 9.15 0.36 7.64
N GLN A 113 9.70 1.57 7.52
CA GLN A 113 9.01 2.82 7.80
C GLN A 113 7.77 3.02 6.95
N PHE A 114 7.76 2.50 5.71
CA PHE A 114 6.58 2.60 4.86
C PHE A 114 5.45 1.69 5.34
N TYR A 115 5.76 0.53 5.90
CA TYR A 115 4.69 -0.28 6.50
C TYR A 115 4.14 0.36 7.79
N LYS A 116 5.01 0.95 8.62
CA LYS A 116 4.55 1.75 9.79
C LYS A 116 3.67 2.91 9.36
N LEU A 117 4.04 3.61 8.29
CA LEU A 117 3.23 4.69 7.73
C LEU A 117 1.87 4.17 7.23
N LEU A 118 1.83 3.02 6.55
CA LEU A 118 0.57 2.40 6.13
C LEU A 118 -0.38 2.17 7.31
N LEU A 119 0.12 1.71 8.46
CA LEU A 119 -0.69 1.52 9.67
C LEU A 119 -1.29 2.85 10.20
N VAL A 120 -0.57 3.96 10.08
CA VAL A 120 -1.10 5.29 10.41
C VAL A 120 -2.20 5.69 9.45
N LEU A 121 -2.01 5.47 8.15
CA LEU A 121 -2.98 5.82 7.12
C LEU A 121 -4.27 5.00 7.21
N GLN A 122 -4.20 3.73 7.64
CA GLN A 122 -5.38 2.88 7.86
C GLN A 122 -6.35 3.45 8.91
N THR A 123 -5.88 4.28 9.81
CA THR A 123 -6.68 4.84 10.92
C THR A 123 -6.83 6.35 10.83
N THR A 124 -6.45 6.97 9.71
CA THR A 124 -6.53 8.42 9.55
C THR A 124 -7.96 8.92 9.50
N THR A 125 -8.20 10.07 10.12
CA THR A 125 -9.49 10.80 10.05
C THR A 125 -9.44 11.96 9.07
N ASP A 126 -8.28 12.24 8.45
CA ASP A 126 -8.18 13.26 7.40
C ASP A 126 -8.80 12.73 6.10
N PRO A 127 -9.84 13.39 5.56
CA PRO A 127 -10.59 12.87 4.41
C PRO A 127 -9.73 12.78 3.14
N TYR A 128 -8.75 13.67 2.96
CA TYR A 128 -7.86 13.65 1.78
C TYR A 128 -6.83 12.53 1.88
N ALA A 129 -6.36 12.22 3.10
CA ALA A 129 -5.48 11.07 3.32
C ALA A 129 -6.25 9.75 3.13
N ALA A 130 -7.50 9.67 3.62
CA ALA A 130 -8.36 8.50 3.45
C ALA A 130 -8.66 8.22 1.97
N GLU A 131 -8.98 9.24 1.17
CA GLU A 131 -9.19 9.10 -0.28
C GLU A 131 -7.97 8.52 -1.00
N ILE A 132 -6.77 8.97 -0.64
CA ILE A 132 -5.53 8.41 -1.18
C ILE A 132 -5.37 6.96 -0.73
N TYR A 133 -5.66 6.65 0.53
CA TYR A 133 -5.57 5.28 1.06
C TYR A 133 -6.51 4.33 0.31
N ASP A 134 -7.75 4.71 0.05
CA ASP A 134 -8.71 3.91 -0.72
C ASP A 134 -8.21 3.62 -2.14
N TYR A 135 -7.56 4.62 -2.77
CA TYR A 135 -6.90 4.44 -4.07
C TYR A 135 -5.77 3.41 -3.99
N LEU A 136 -4.98 3.41 -2.91
CA LEU A 136 -3.87 2.48 -2.71
C LEU A 136 -4.35 1.04 -2.51
N ASP A 137 -5.47 0.84 -1.79
CA ASP A 137 -6.11 -0.47 -1.64
C ASP A 137 -6.57 -1.02 -3.00
N GLY A 138 -7.18 -0.17 -3.83
CA GLY A 138 -7.51 -0.52 -5.21
C GLY A 138 -6.30 -0.93 -6.04
N GLY A 139 -5.16 -0.26 -5.88
CA GLY A 139 -3.89 -0.57 -6.55
C GLY A 139 -3.33 -1.93 -6.14
N PHE A 140 -3.38 -2.28 -4.85
CA PHE A 140 -3.01 -3.62 -4.39
C PHE A 140 -3.88 -4.70 -5.03
N ARG A 141 -5.19 -4.50 -5.04
CA ARG A 141 -6.14 -5.43 -5.65
C ARG A 141 -5.83 -5.64 -7.13
N ALA A 142 -5.61 -4.58 -7.89
CA ALA A 142 -5.25 -4.67 -9.30
C ALA A 142 -3.95 -5.47 -9.53
N LEU A 143 -2.95 -5.31 -8.66
CA LEU A 143 -1.71 -6.10 -8.72
C LEU A 143 -1.96 -7.58 -8.47
N VAL A 144 -2.78 -7.94 -7.46
CA VAL A 144 -3.16 -9.34 -7.19
C VAL A 144 -3.90 -9.94 -8.38
N GLU A 145 -4.82 -9.18 -8.98
CA GLU A 145 -5.59 -9.63 -10.15
C GLU A 145 -4.69 -9.93 -11.36
N THR A 146 -3.57 -9.23 -11.54
CA THR A 146 -2.60 -9.53 -12.62
C THR A 146 -1.90 -10.88 -12.45
N ALA A 147 -1.81 -11.40 -11.22
CA ALA A 147 -1.24 -12.71 -10.94
C ALA A 147 -2.24 -13.87 -11.12
N LEU A 148 -3.54 -13.55 -11.28
CA LEU A 148 -4.68 -14.49 -11.26
C LEU A 148 -5.43 -14.49 -12.59
N ASP A 149 -4.73 -14.49 -13.71
CA ASP A 149 -5.29 -14.32 -15.07
C ASP A 149 -6.31 -15.39 -15.48
N SER A 150 -6.15 -16.64 -15.00
CA SER A 150 -7.04 -17.77 -15.31
C SER A 150 -8.11 -18.04 -14.23
N VAL A 151 -8.20 -17.19 -13.19
CA VAL A 151 -9.21 -17.30 -12.13
C VAL A 151 -10.45 -16.45 -12.48
N SER A 152 -11.66 -16.88 -12.08
CA SER A 152 -12.88 -16.09 -12.29
C SER A 152 -12.81 -14.72 -11.58
N GLU A 153 -13.47 -13.68 -12.11
CA GLU A 153 -13.50 -12.35 -11.51
C GLU A 153 -13.97 -12.38 -10.05
N LYS A 154 -15.02 -13.17 -9.77
CA LYS A 154 -15.56 -13.34 -8.41
C LYS A 154 -14.51 -13.91 -7.46
N ASP A 155 -13.80 -14.94 -7.88
CA ASP A 155 -12.81 -15.63 -7.05
C ASP A 155 -11.54 -14.77 -6.91
N ARG A 156 -11.10 -14.07 -7.97
CA ARG A 156 -10.01 -13.08 -7.88
C ARG A 156 -10.27 -12.03 -6.79
N ALA A 157 -11.49 -11.47 -6.76
CA ALA A 157 -11.87 -10.50 -5.75
C ALA A 157 -11.89 -11.11 -4.33
N ALA A 158 -12.31 -12.38 -4.20
CA ALA A 158 -12.28 -13.09 -2.92
C ALA A 158 -10.85 -13.38 -2.47
N ILE A 159 -10.01 -13.92 -3.34
CA ILE A 159 -8.60 -14.20 -3.08
C ILE A 159 -7.86 -12.90 -2.68
N SER A 160 -8.09 -11.81 -3.41
CA SER A 160 -7.47 -10.51 -3.12
C SER A 160 -7.78 -10.03 -1.70
N ARG A 161 -9.04 -10.14 -1.26
CA ARG A 161 -9.43 -9.77 0.12
C ARG A 161 -8.78 -10.67 1.17
N VAL A 162 -8.80 -11.98 0.96
CA VAL A 162 -8.22 -12.94 1.92
C VAL A 162 -6.72 -12.75 2.02
N ILE A 163 -6.02 -12.72 0.88
CA ILE A 163 -4.56 -12.61 0.87
C ILE A 163 -4.07 -11.23 1.34
N GLY A 164 -4.84 -10.17 1.08
CA GLY A 164 -4.59 -8.83 1.62
C GLY A 164 -4.62 -8.83 3.15
N GLY A 165 -5.63 -9.48 3.76
CA GLY A 165 -5.71 -9.64 5.21
C GLY A 165 -4.56 -10.46 5.78
N VAL A 166 -4.18 -11.55 5.11
CA VAL A 166 -3.03 -12.38 5.51
C VAL A 166 -1.73 -11.58 5.44
N LEU A 167 -1.50 -10.86 4.35
CA LEU A 167 -0.31 -10.01 4.17
C LEU A 167 -0.26 -8.94 5.27
N ASP A 168 -1.36 -8.20 5.48
CA ASP A 168 -1.42 -7.15 6.50
C ASP A 168 -1.15 -7.71 7.90
N GLN A 169 -1.80 -8.79 8.30
CA GLN A 169 -1.61 -9.41 9.61
C GLN A 169 -0.15 -9.81 9.86
N ASN A 170 0.50 -10.41 8.86
CA ASN A 170 1.86 -10.90 8.98
C ASN A 170 2.89 -9.77 8.96
N MET A 171 2.73 -8.78 8.08
CA MET A 171 3.59 -7.61 8.03
C MET A 171 3.45 -6.73 9.29
N ARG A 172 2.25 -6.59 9.83
CA ARG A 172 1.98 -5.94 11.11
C ARG A 172 2.68 -6.67 12.26
N GLY A 173 2.55 -7.99 12.31
CA GLY A 173 3.23 -8.84 13.30
C GLY A 173 4.75 -8.66 13.25
N TRP A 174 5.33 -8.65 12.04
CA TRP A 174 6.75 -8.43 11.84
C TRP A 174 7.21 -7.02 12.27
N VAL A 175 6.57 -5.97 11.80
CA VAL A 175 7.01 -4.60 12.11
C VAL A 175 6.84 -4.24 13.60
N MET A 176 5.94 -4.93 14.29
CA MET A 176 5.74 -4.83 15.74
C MET A 176 6.60 -5.83 16.55
N ASN A 177 7.56 -6.50 15.92
CA ASN A 177 8.45 -7.50 16.54
C ASN A 177 7.71 -8.67 17.23
N ARG A 178 6.51 -9.03 16.77
CA ARG A 178 5.73 -10.17 17.25
C ARG A 178 5.99 -11.42 16.41
N LEU A 179 6.45 -11.26 15.19
CA LEU A 179 6.85 -12.30 14.25
C LEU A 179 8.22 -11.97 13.68
N THR A 180 9.00 -13.02 13.40
CA THR A 180 10.17 -12.88 12.54
C THR A 180 9.73 -12.74 11.08
N ILE A 181 10.59 -12.19 10.24
CA ILE A 181 10.30 -12.09 8.80
C ILE A 181 10.19 -13.48 8.14
N THR A 182 10.90 -14.47 8.67
CA THR A 182 10.82 -15.87 8.22
C THR A 182 9.43 -16.42 8.50
N GLN A 183 8.93 -16.30 9.74
CA GLN A 183 7.58 -16.72 10.10
C GLN A 183 6.50 -16.00 9.25
N ALA A 184 6.65 -14.69 9.03
CA ALA A 184 5.72 -13.94 8.19
C ALA A 184 5.68 -14.48 6.75
N ARG A 185 6.84 -14.84 6.17
CA ARG A 185 6.94 -15.44 4.84
C ARG A 185 6.33 -16.84 4.79
N GLU A 186 6.61 -17.67 5.78
CA GLU A 186 6.04 -19.03 5.91
C GLU A 186 4.51 -18.97 5.96
N ASN A 187 3.95 -18.13 6.84
CA ASN A 187 2.51 -17.95 6.99
C ASN A 187 1.83 -17.49 5.67
N ILE A 188 2.46 -16.55 4.94
CA ILE A 188 1.96 -16.08 3.65
C ILE A 188 2.02 -17.20 2.61
N THR A 189 3.10 -17.98 2.58
CA THR A 189 3.27 -19.12 1.67
C THR A 189 2.21 -20.20 1.93
N ASP A 190 1.98 -20.54 3.20
CA ASP A 190 0.96 -21.50 3.60
C ASP A 190 -0.47 -21.03 3.22
N ALA A 191 -0.75 -19.75 3.40
CA ALA A 191 -2.05 -19.20 3.00
C ALA A 191 -2.29 -19.31 1.48
N VAL A 192 -1.28 -18.98 0.66
CA VAL A 192 -1.37 -19.15 -0.80
C VAL A 192 -1.59 -20.62 -1.14
N ARG A 193 -0.82 -21.55 -0.57
CA ARG A 193 -0.98 -22.98 -0.77
C ARG A 193 -2.40 -23.43 -0.46
N LEU A 194 -2.93 -23.11 0.71
CA LEU A 194 -4.28 -23.48 1.15
C LEU A 194 -5.39 -22.94 0.24
N ILE A 195 -5.26 -21.71 -0.25
CA ILE A 195 -6.25 -21.12 -1.18
C ILE A 195 -6.34 -21.96 -2.45
N PHE A 196 -5.21 -22.35 -3.06
CA PHE A 196 -5.21 -23.08 -4.33
C PHE A 196 -5.42 -24.59 -4.16
N GLU A 197 -5.08 -25.21 -3.04
CA GLU A 197 -5.47 -26.56 -2.70
C GLU A 197 -7.01 -26.68 -2.57
N PHE A 198 -7.64 -25.69 -1.92
CA PHE A 198 -9.09 -25.64 -1.79
C PHE A 198 -9.79 -25.45 -3.14
N GLU A 199 -9.26 -24.61 -4.04
CA GLU A 199 -9.81 -24.44 -5.39
C GLU A 199 -9.71 -25.72 -6.23
N SER A 200 -8.65 -26.49 -6.07
CA SER A 200 -8.40 -27.74 -6.80
C SER A 200 -9.32 -28.89 -6.34
N THR A 201 -10.01 -28.73 -5.20
CA THR A 201 -10.90 -29.76 -4.67
C THR A 201 -12.26 -29.72 -5.39
N PRO A 202 -12.74 -30.82 -6.01
CA PRO A 202 -14.04 -30.86 -6.69
C PRO A 202 -15.20 -30.42 -5.79
N ALA A 203 -16.16 -29.69 -6.34
CA ALA A 203 -17.31 -29.16 -5.60
C ALA A 203 -18.11 -30.25 -4.85
N ALA A 204 -18.18 -31.46 -5.38
CA ALA A 204 -18.81 -32.61 -4.73
C ALA A 204 -18.09 -33.05 -3.44
N ALA A 205 -16.76 -32.95 -3.38
CA ALA A 205 -15.99 -33.28 -2.17
C ALA A 205 -16.14 -32.18 -1.09
N ARG A 206 -16.40 -30.94 -1.48
CA ARG A 206 -16.63 -29.81 -0.54
C ARG A 206 -18.00 -29.91 0.15
N ALA A 207 -19.03 -30.43 -0.55
CA ALA A 207 -20.37 -30.59 0.01
C ALA A 207 -20.48 -31.74 1.03
N GLY A 208 -19.65 -32.78 0.90
CA GLY A 208 -19.61 -33.90 1.82
C GLY A 208 -18.90 -33.61 3.17
N ALA A 209 -18.00 -32.65 3.22
CA ALA A 209 -17.27 -32.29 4.45
C ALA A 209 -18.03 -31.31 5.37
N ALA A 210 -19.14 -30.75 4.91
CA ALA A 210 -19.98 -29.80 5.70
C ALA A 210 -21.22 -30.49 6.35
N GLY A 211 -21.32 -31.81 6.30
CA GLY A 211 -22.48 -32.58 6.74
C GLY A 211 -22.23 -33.59 7.88
N ASP A 212 -21.06 -33.58 8.55
CA ASP A 212 -20.78 -34.39 9.74
C ASP A 212 -20.67 -33.55 11.01
#